data_f6c02d8db33941f201e8b7bfe4da4e79
#
_entry.id   f6c02d8db33941f201e8b7bfe4da4e79
#
_cell.length_a   1.000
_cell.length_b   1.000
_cell.length_c   1.000
_cell.angle_alpha   90.00
_cell.angle_beta   90.00
_cell.angle_gamma   90.00
#
_symmetry.space_group_name_H-M   'P 1'
#
loop_
_entity.id
_entity.type
_entity.pdbx_description
1 polymer ?
#
loop_
_entity_poly.entity_id
_entity_poly.type
_entity_poly.pdbx_seq_one_letter_code
_entity_poly.pdbx_strand_id
1 'polypeptide(L)'
;MHKKKMCLIIKNLLLTAFYLCLAVLMLTIVSQRLNGAPVPTVMGWGVAVVKTGSMEPSIPTGSLIFIQDTGSYEEGDIVTFLHRSNMAITHRITDINGNMITTQGDANNAEDQPFPAEKIIGEVRLTIPRAGVILPPLLLVLTGLLVIAVLATNLLSKRKEQTEHA
;
A
#
# COMPACT_ATOMS: atom_id res chain seq x y z
N MET A 1 30.20 26.27 18.76
CA MET A 1 29.24 25.45 19.55
C MET A 1 27.79 25.62 19.14
N HIS A 2 27.26 26.82 18.86
CA HIS A 2 25.85 27.08 18.47
C HIS A 2 25.41 26.37 17.21
N LYS A 3 26.19 26.33 16.12
CA LYS A 3 25.81 25.70 14.84
C LYS A 3 25.55 24.19 14.98
N LYS A 4 26.35 23.46 15.78
CA LYS A 4 26.14 22.00 16.00
C LYS A 4 24.86 21.71 16.79
N LYS A 5 24.56 22.52 17.82
CA LYS A 5 23.30 22.38 18.60
C LYS A 5 22.09 22.69 17.75
N MET A 6 22.13 23.73 16.92
CA MET A 6 21.03 24.09 15.99
C MET A 6 20.78 22.99 14.95
N CYS A 7 21.82 22.41 14.35
CA CYS A 7 21.71 21.31 13.41
C CYS A 7 21.05 20.07 14.06
N LEU A 8 21.40 19.75 15.32
CA LEU A 8 20.80 18.64 16.07
C LEU A 8 19.31 18.88 16.34
N ILE A 9 18.94 20.10 16.72
CA ILE A 9 17.54 20.48 16.96
C ILE A 9 16.72 20.34 15.67
N ILE A 10 17.20 20.87 14.55
CA ILE A 10 16.55 20.78 13.25
C ILE A 10 16.38 19.32 12.83
N LYS A 11 17.43 18.49 12.95
CA LYS A 11 17.37 17.06 12.67
C LYS A 11 16.29 16.36 13.50
N ASN A 12 16.24 16.60 14.80
CA ASN A 12 15.25 15.99 15.68
C ASN A 12 13.82 16.46 15.34
N LEU A 13 13.65 17.74 15.02
CA LEU A 13 12.34 18.28 14.59
C LEU A 13 11.86 17.60 13.30
N LEU A 14 12.73 17.46 12.30
CA LEU A 14 12.41 16.77 11.04
C LEU A 14 12.07 15.30 11.25
N LEU A 15 12.82 14.59 12.10
CA LEU A 15 12.52 13.20 12.46
C LEU A 15 11.17 13.09 13.17
N THR A 16 10.88 13.97 14.12
CA THR A 16 9.59 13.97 14.83
C THR A 16 8.44 14.23 13.87
N ALA A 17 8.56 15.22 12.98
CA ALA A 17 7.57 15.52 11.96
C ALA A 17 7.35 14.32 11.01
N PHE A 18 8.41 13.64 10.60
CA PHE A 18 8.34 12.44 9.77
C PHE A 18 7.58 11.30 10.45
N TYR A 19 7.91 11.00 11.73
CA TYR A 19 7.21 9.95 12.47
C TYR A 19 5.74 10.30 12.72
N LEU A 20 5.44 11.58 12.96
CA LEU A 20 4.05 12.03 13.12
C LEU A 20 3.25 11.86 11.82
N CYS A 21 3.85 12.18 10.67
CA CYS A 21 3.26 11.96 9.36
C CYS A 21 2.99 10.46 9.11
N LEU A 22 3.95 9.58 9.42
CA LEU A 22 3.76 8.13 9.32
C LEU A 22 2.65 7.62 10.24
N ALA A 23 2.55 8.14 11.46
CA ALA A 23 1.50 7.75 12.39
C ALA A 23 0.12 8.16 11.88
N VAL A 24 -0.03 9.37 11.34
CA VAL A 24 -1.28 9.84 10.73
C VAL A 24 -1.65 8.97 9.53
N LEU A 25 -0.70 8.66 8.65
CA LEU A 25 -0.91 7.78 7.50
C LEU A 25 -1.39 6.39 7.94
N MET A 26 -0.72 5.79 8.93
CA MET A 26 -1.11 4.49 9.46
C MET A 26 -2.50 4.52 10.11
N LEU A 27 -2.81 5.55 10.88
CA LEU A 27 -4.15 5.72 11.47
C LEU A 27 -5.23 5.84 10.41
N THR A 28 -4.97 6.55 9.31
CA THR A 28 -5.90 6.67 8.19
C THR A 28 -6.17 5.31 7.55
N ILE A 29 -5.13 4.54 7.24
CA ILE A 29 -5.25 3.20 6.65
C ILE A 29 -6.01 2.25 7.59
N VAL A 30 -5.67 2.23 8.87
CA VAL A 30 -6.34 1.39 9.88
C VAL A 30 -7.80 1.78 10.02
N SER A 31 -8.10 3.08 10.11
CA SER A 31 -9.48 3.57 10.21
C SER A 31 -10.33 3.14 9.00
N GLN A 32 -9.81 3.27 7.79
CA GLN A 32 -10.51 2.82 6.58
C GLN A 32 -10.76 1.30 6.60
N ARG A 33 -9.80 0.49 7.05
CA ARG A 33 -9.96 -0.96 7.20
C ARG A 33 -11.02 -1.31 8.24
N LEU A 34 -11.02 -0.65 9.38
CA LEU A 34 -12.02 -0.86 10.43
C LEU A 34 -13.43 -0.47 9.97
N ASN A 35 -13.55 0.54 9.10
CA ASN A 35 -14.81 0.96 8.48
C ASN A 35 -15.20 0.07 7.27
N GLY A 36 -14.49 -1.04 7.03
CA GLY A 36 -14.84 -2.04 6.03
C GLY A 36 -14.36 -1.71 4.61
N ALA A 37 -13.47 -0.74 4.41
CA ALA A 37 -12.89 -0.49 3.10
C ALA A 37 -12.00 -1.68 2.66
N PRO A 38 -12.31 -2.39 1.57
CA PRO A 38 -11.53 -3.55 1.12
C PRO A 38 -10.14 -3.16 0.62
N VAL A 39 -10.02 -1.95 0.04
CA VAL A 39 -8.75 -1.33 -0.34
C VAL A 39 -8.72 0.08 0.23
N PRO A 40 -7.92 0.36 1.28
CA PRO A 40 -7.72 1.71 1.76
C PRO A 40 -7.05 2.58 0.69
N THR A 41 -7.56 3.80 0.53
CA THR A 41 -7.01 4.78 -0.40
C THR A 41 -6.57 6.05 0.33
N VAL A 42 -5.48 6.66 -0.12
CA VAL A 42 -4.98 7.94 0.40
C VAL A 42 -4.70 8.84 -0.79
N MET A 43 -5.35 9.99 -0.84
CA MET A 43 -5.24 10.95 -1.95
C MET A 43 -5.54 10.31 -3.33
N GLY A 44 -6.54 9.43 -3.38
CA GLY A 44 -6.91 8.68 -4.61
C GLY A 44 -6.01 7.48 -4.94
N TRP A 45 -4.94 7.23 -4.19
CA TRP A 45 -4.07 6.07 -4.39
C TRP A 45 -4.36 4.96 -3.39
N GLY A 46 -4.45 3.73 -3.90
CA GLY A 46 -4.60 2.51 -3.12
C GLY A 46 -3.51 1.51 -3.44
N VAL A 47 -3.30 0.56 -2.52
CA VAL A 47 -2.37 -0.56 -2.71
C VAL A 47 -3.08 -1.84 -2.33
N ALA A 48 -2.99 -2.86 -3.19
CA ALA A 48 -3.57 -4.17 -2.93
C ALA A 48 -2.63 -5.29 -3.37
N VAL A 49 -2.86 -6.48 -2.80
CA VAL A 49 -2.19 -7.72 -3.21
C VAL A 49 -3.20 -8.59 -3.96
N VAL A 50 -2.83 -9.00 -5.16
CA VAL A 50 -3.63 -9.90 -5.99
C VAL A 50 -3.57 -11.31 -5.41
N LYS A 51 -4.74 -11.86 -5.06
CA LYS A 51 -4.85 -13.15 -4.37
C LYS A 51 -5.23 -14.31 -5.28
N THR A 52 -5.79 -14.03 -6.46
CA THR A 52 -6.31 -15.05 -7.39
C THR A 52 -5.68 -14.89 -8.77
N GLY A 53 -5.73 -15.94 -9.58
CA GLY A 53 -5.16 -15.96 -10.93
C GLY A 53 -6.10 -15.44 -12.02
N SER A 54 -7.22 -14.79 -11.70
CA SER A 54 -8.20 -14.33 -12.70
C SER A 54 -7.64 -13.33 -13.72
N MET A 55 -6.54 -12.67 -13.40
CA MET A 55 -5.84 -11.71 -14.27
C MET A 55 -4.55 -12.26 -14.88
N GLU A 56 -4.28 -13.54 -14.75
CA GLU A 56 -3.13 -14.15 -15.43
C GLU A 56 -3.35 -14.22 -16.95
N PRO A 57 -2.28 -14.04 -17.76
CA PRO A 57 -0.91 -13.80 -17.35
C PRO A 57 -0.58 -12.32 -17.08
N SER A 58 -1.50 -11.37 -17.33
CA SER A 58 -1.24 -9.93 -17.24
C SER A 58 -0.85 -9.49 -15.84
N ILE A 59 -1.52 -10.00 -14.81
CA ILE A 59 -1.19 -9.75 -13.40
C ILE A 59 -1.09 -11.08 -12.67
N PRO A 60 0.13 -11.58 -12.41
CA PRO A 60 0.33 -12.84 -11.70
C PRO A 60 -0.17 -12.79 -10.25
N THR A 61 -0.63 -13.93 -9.74
CA THR A 61 -0.99 -14.09 -8.32
C THR A 61 0.19 -13.68 -7.42
N GLY A 62 -0.12 -12.99 -6.31
CA GLY A 62 0.88 -12.47 -5.38
C GLY A 62 1.50 -11.14 -5.81
N SER A 63 1.07 -10.55 -6.92
CA SER A 63 1.50 -9.22 -7.34
C SER A 63 1.01 -8.15 -6.38
N LEU A 64 1.83 -7.11 -6.19
CA LEU A 64 1.43 -5.87 -5.56
C LEU A 64 0.97 -4.91 -6.67
N ILE A 65 -0.25 -4.38 -6.55
CA ILE A 65 -0.82 -3.42 -7.49
C ILE A 65 -1.01 -2.07 -6.82
N PHE A 66 -0.68 -1.01 -7.57
CA PHE A 66 -0.97 0.37 -7.21
C PHE A 66 -2.16 0.84 -8.04
N ILE A 67 -3.17 1.32 -7.36
CA ILE A 67 -4.48 1.67 -7.90
C ILE A 67 -4.65 3.18 -7.75
N GLN A 68 -5.13 3.85 -8.79
CA GLN A 68 -5.42 5.29 -8.76
C GLN A 68 -6.85 5.54 -9.19
N ASP A 69 -7.61 6.27 -8.40
CA ASP A 69 -8.89 6.81 -8.82
C ASP A 69 -8.64 7.99 -9.77
N THR A 70 -9.00 7.79 -11.04
CA THR A 70 -8.81 8.77 -12.12
C THR A 70 -10.10 9.50 -12.45
N GLY A 71 -11.24 9.02 -11.96
CA GLY A 71 -12.57 9.57 -12.26
C GLY A 71 -13.06 9.33 -13.69
N SER A 72 -12.22 8.76 -14.57
CA SER A 72 -12.59 8.39 -15.95
C SER A 72 -11.88 7.10 -16.32
N TYR A 73 -12.58 6.23 -17.04
CA TYR A 73 -12.11 4.88 -17.42
C TYR A 73 -12.46 4.61 -18.86
N GLU A 74 -11.66 3.79 -19.54
CA GLU A 74 -11.83 3.39 -20.93
C GLU A 74 -11.88 1.85 -21.04
N GLU A 75 -12.43 1.35 -22.16
CA GLU A 75 -12.36 -0.07 -22.49
C GLU A 75 -10.90 -0.52 -22.61
N GLY A 76 -10.58 -1.66 -22.00
CA GLY A 76 -9.22 -2.18 -21.90
C GLY A 76 -8.50 -1.82 -20.61
N ASP A 77 -8.97 -0.83 -19.85
CA ASP A 77 -8.38 -0.49 -18.54
C ASP A 77 -8.54 -1.65 -17.54
N ILE A 78 -7.53 -1.88 -16.73
CA ILE A 78 -7.63 -2.82 -15.62
C ILE A 78 -8.04 -2.03 -14.39
N VAL A 79 -9.23 -2.31 -13.87
CA VAL A 79 -9.81 -1.60 -12.73
C VAL A 79 -10.01 -2.51 -11.53
N THR A 80 -9.86 -1.95 -10.34
CA THR A 80 -10.28 -2.58 -9.10
C THR A 80 -11.60 -1.98 -8.67
N PHE A 81 -12.60 -2.82 -8.45
CA PHE A 81 -13.95 -2.40 -8.09
C PHE A 81 -14.51 -3.19 -6.92
N LEU A 82 -15.58 -2.66 -6.31
CA LEU A 82 -16.27 -3.25 -5.18
C LEU A 82 -17.35 -4.22 -5.66
N HIS A 83 -17.15 -5.50 -5.38
CA HIS A 83 -18.18 -6.52 -5.63
C HIS A 83 -19.29 -6.49 -4.56
N ARG A 84 -20.45 -7.12 -4.86
CA ARG A 84 -21.61 -7.18 -3.95
C ARG A 84 -21.31 -7.76 -2.57
N SER A 85 -20.30 -8.62 -2.45
CA SER A 85 -19.82 -9.20 -1.19
C SER A 85 -18.86 -8.31 -0.40
N ASN A 86 -18.73 -7.03 -0.75
CA ASN A 86 -17.74 -6.09 -0.19
C ASN A 86 -16.28 -6.52 -0.42
N MET A 87 -16.04 -7.37 -1.42
CA MET A 87 -14.69 -7.75 -1.85
C MET A 87 -14.21 -6.85 -2.99
N ALA A 88 -12.93 -6.49 -2.97
CA ALA A 88 -12.30 -5.85 -4.12
C ALA A 88 -11.94 -6.91 -5.15
N ILE A 89 -12.38 -6.71 -6.39
CA ILE A 89 -12.05 -7.52 -7.56
C ILE A 89 -11.28 -6.64 -8.54
N THR A 90 -10.28 -7.21 -9.20
CA THR A 90 -9.50 -6.52 -10.22
C THR A 90 -9.66 -7.26 -11.54
N HIS A 91 -10.30 -6.63 -12.53
CA HIS A 91 -10.53 -7.17 -13.86
C HIS A 91 -10.38 -6.10 -14.93
N ARG A 92 -10.38 -6.50 -16.20
CA ARG A 92 -10.30 -5.59 -17.35
C ARG A 92 -11.70 -5.16 -17.78
N ILE A 93 -11.86 -3.89 -18.14
CA ILE A 93 -13.10 -3.37 -18.72
C ILE A 93 -13.23 -3.91 -20.14
N THR A 94 -14.38 -4.54 -20.44
CA THR A 94 -14.74 -5.08 -21.75
C THR A 94 -15.80 -4.24 -22.45
N ASP A 95 -16.66 -3.54 -21.70
CA ASP A 95 -17.71 -2.69 -22.26
C ASP A 95 -18.06 -1.56 -21.29
N ILE A 96 -18.39 -0.39 -21.85
CA ILE A 96 -18.88 0.78 -21.13
C ILE A 96 -20.19 1.25 -21.79
N ASN A 97 -21.30 1.11 -21.07
CA ASN A 97 -22.61 1.54 -21.53
C ASN A 97 -23.20 2.58 -20.58
N GLY A 98 -23.00 3.86 -20.91
CA GLY A 98 -23.34 4.98 -20.05
C GLY A 98 -22.60 4.93 -18.71
N ASN A 99 -23.32 4.69 -17.61
CA ASN A 99 -22.73 4.56 -16.28
C ASN A 99 -22.49 3.10 -15.86
N MET A 100 -22.79 2.14 -16.73
CA MET A 100 -22.62 0.71 -16.44
C MET A 100 -21.33 0.20 -17.07
N ILE A 101 -20.54 -0.50 -16.27
CA ILE A 101 -19.25 -1.07 -16.64
C ILE A 101 -19.36 -2.59 -16.62
N THR A 102 -18.92 -3.23 -17.69
CA THR A 102 -18.71 -4.67 -17.76
C THR A 102 -17.23 -4.98 -17.72
N THR A 103 -16.84 -5.96 -16.95
CA THR A 103 -15.44 -6.36 -16.81
C THR A 103 -15.29 -7.86 -17.02
N GLN A 104 -14.05 -8.30 -17.31
CA GLN A 104 -13.68 -9.71 -17.36
C GLN A 104 -12.27 -9.91 -16.86
N GLY A 105 -12.03 -10.96 -16.09
CA GLY A 105 -10.69 -11.40 -15.77
C GLY A 105 -10.00 -12.00 -16.99
N ASP A 106 -8.73 -11.65 -17.22
CA ASP A 106 -7.97 -12.08 -18.41
C ASP A 106 -7.88 -13.63 -18.52
N ALA A 107 -7.98 -14.36 -17.41
CA ALA A 107 -8.03 -15.81 -17.38
C ALA A 107 -9.46 -16.38 -17.25
N ASN A 108 -10.49 -15.56 -17.23
CA ASN A 108 -11.87 -16.01 -17.08
C ASN A 108 -12.53 -16.27 -18.44
N ASN A 109 -13.44 -17.24 -18.48
CA ASN A 109 -14.20 -17.58 -19.69
C ASN A 109 -15.51 -16.80 -19.84
N ALA A 110 -15.88 -15.98 -18.85
CA ALA A 110 -17.13 -15.23 -18.83
C ALA A 110 -16.91 -13.84 -18.26
N GLU A 111 -17.69 -12.90 -18.77
CA GLU A 111 -17.76 -11.53 -18.24
C GLU A 111 -18.47 -11.47 -16.89
N ASP A 112 -18.13 -10.47 -16.14
CA ASP A 112 -18.84 -10.12 -14.91
C ASP A 112 -20.19 -9.49 -15.22
N GLN A 113 -21.10 -9.52 -14.25
CA GLN A 113 -22.35 -8.77 -14.40
C GLN A 113 -22.09 -7.27 -14.39
N PRO A 114 -22.72 -6.50 -15.29
CA PRO A 114 -22.55 -5.05 -15.32
C PRO A 114 -22.82 -4.40 -13.96
N PHE A 115 -22.01 -3.42 -13.62
CA PHE A 115 -22.11 -2.68 -12.35
C PHE A 115 -21.91 -1.17 -12.59
N PRO A 116 -22.43 -0.31 -11.70
CA PRO A 116 -22.26 1.14 -11.81
C PRO A 116 -20.80 1.57 -11.62
N ALA A 117 -20.32 2.55 -12.41
CA ALA A 117 -18.96 3.06 -12.38
C ALA A 117 -18.51 3.56 -10.99
N GLU A 118 -19.45 4.02 -10.14
CA GLU A 118 -19.16 4.45 -8.77
C GLU A 118 -18.59 3.35 -7.87
N LYS A 119 -18.71 2.08 -8.30
CA LYS A 119 -18.10 0.95 -7.59
C LYS A 119 -16.63 0.76 -7.91
N ILE A 120 -16.10 1.45 -8.92
CA ILE A 120 -14.67 1.42 -9.21
C ILE A 120 -13.93 2.14 -8.09
N ILE A 121 -12.94 1.46 -7.53
CA ILE A 121 -12.02 2.02 -6.52
C ILE A 121 -10.89 2.78 -7.22
N GLY A 122 -10.51 2.32 -8.43
CA GLY A 122 -9.52 2.95 -9.27
C GLY A 122 -8.91 1.99 -10.29
N GLU A 123 -8.11 2.55 -11.18
CA GLU A 123 -7.39 1.86 -12.25
C GLU A 123 -6.02 1.39 -11.74
N VAL A 124 -5.57 0.24 -12.22
CA VAL A 124 -4.24 -0.30 -11.92
C VAL A 124 -3.18 0.44 -12.75
N ARG A 125 -2.38 1.27 -12.09
CA ARG A 125 -1.32 2.07 -12.72
C ARG A 125 0.04 1.38 -12.74
N LEU A 126 0.31 0.54 -11.74
CA LEU A 126 1.58 -0.17 -11.61
C LEU A 126 1.33 -1.54 -11.01
N THR A 127 1.99 -2.54 -11.56
CA THR A 127 2.02 -3.91 -11.05
C THR A 127 3.46 -4.32 -10.77
N ILE A 128 3.74 -4.80 -9.56
CA ILE A 128 5.03 -5.39 -9.20
C ILE A 128 4.80 -6.88 -8.96
N PRO A 129 5.22 -7.75 -9.91
CA PRO A 129 4.95 -9.19 -9.83
C PRO A 129 5.51 -9.80 -8.55
N ARG A 130 4.71 -10.62 -7.88
CA ARG A 130 5.07 -11.38 -6.65
C ARG A 130 5.52 -10.54 -5.45
N ALA A 131 5.57 -9.23 -5.55
CA ALA A 131 6.02 -8.33 -4.48
C ALA A 131 5.12 -8.39 -3.24
N GLY A 132 3.84 -8.66 -3.41
CA GLY A 132 2.89 -8.81 -2.30
C GLY A 132 3.18 -9.98 -1.37
N VAL A 133 3.93 -10.98 -1.85
CA VAL A 133 4.36 -12.15 -1.03
C VAL A 133 5.74 -11.89 -0.42
N ILE A 134 6.64 -11.24 -1.14
CA ILE A 134 8.05 -11.09 -0.75
C ILE A 134 8.26 -9.90 0.21
N LEU A 135 7.63 -8.76 -0.08
CA LEU A 135 7.88 -7.51 0.67
C LEU A 135 7.48 -7.57 2.16
N PRO A 136 6.32 -8.11 2.56
CA PRO A 136 5.95 -8.11 3.98
C PRO A 136 6.94 -8.84 4.89
N PRO A 137 7.37 -10.09 4.60
CA PRO A 137 8.35 -10.76 5.44
C PRO A 137 9.72 -10.08 5.38
N LEU A 138 10.14 -9.55 4.23
CA LEU A 138 11.40 -8.83 4.09
C LEU A 138 11.42 -7.57 4.97
N LEU A 139 10.36 -6.78 4.95
CA LEU A 139 10.23 -5.59 5.79
C LEU A 139 10.24 -5.95 7.28
N LEU A 140 9.59 -7.04 7.67
CA LEU A 140 9.59 -7.51 9.06
C LEU A 140 11.02 -7.88 9.52
N VAL A 141 11.79 -8.56 8.69
CA VAL A 141 13.19 -8.91 9.00
C VAL A 141 14.06 -7.65 9.09
N LEU A 142 13.94 -6.72 8.15
CA LEU A 142 14.72 -5.49 8.13
C LEU A 142 14.40 -4.59 9.33
N THR A 143 13.14 -4.46 9.72
CA THR A 143 12.75 -3.69 10.91
C THR A 143 13.26 -4.34 12.19
N GLY A 144 13.22 -5.66 12.28
CA GLY A 144 13.79 -6.42 13.40
C GLY A 144 15.30 -6.19 13.55
N LEU A 145 16.04 -6.28 12.45
CA LEU A 145 17.49 -6.01 12.43
C LEU A 145 17.81 -4.57 12.82
N LEU A 146 17.02 -3.60 12.35
CA LEU A 146 17.19 -2.20 12.71
C LEU A 146 16.98 -1.96 14.21
N VAL A 147 15.94 -2.55 14.79
CA VAL A 147 15.68 -2.46 16.24
C VAL A 147 16.84 -3.05 17.04
N ILE A 148 17.34 -4.23 16.66
CA ILE A 148 18.50 -4.87 17.31
C ILE A 148 19.74 -3.96 17.21
N ALA A 149 20.02 -3.38 16.06
CA ALA A 149 21.14 -2.48 15.87
C ALA A 149 21.04 -1.24 16.77
N VAL A 150 19.85 -0.62 16.87
CA VAL A 150 19.61 0.54 17.74
C VAL A 150 19.79 0.18 19.23
N LEU A 151 19.28 -0.98 19.65
CA LEU A 151 19.45 -1.45 21.03
C LEU A 151 20.92 -1.74 21.34
N ALA A 152 21.64 -2.40 20.43
CA ALA A 152 23.07 -2.68 20.60
C ALA A 152 23.90 -1.41 20.71
N THR A 153 23.68 -0.41 19.89
CA THR A 153 24.38 0.89 19.96
C THR A 153 24.10 1.62 21.27
N ASN A 154 22.85 1.61 21.75
CA ASN A 154 22.49 2.22 23.03
C ASN A 154 23.12 1.49 24.23
N LEU A 155 23.23 0.18 24.20
CA LEU A 155 23.90 -0.60 25.26
C LEU A 155 25.40 -0.35 25.27
N LEU A 156 26.04 -0.26 24.11
CA LEU A 156 27.47 0.02 23.98
C LEU A 156 27.81 1.44 24.43
N SER A 157 26.96 2.43 24.15
CA SER A 157 27.18 3.80 24.63
C SER A 157 27.07 3.90 26.14
N LYS A 158 26.11 3.24 26.78
CA LYS A 158 25.97 3.19 28.24
C LYS A 158 27.17 2.52 28.94
N ARG A 159 27.72 1.44 28.32
CA ARG A 159 28.93 0.80 28.84
C ARG A 159 30.16 1.73 28.82
N LYS A 160 30.33 2.53 27.75
CA LYS A 160 31.42 3.49 27.65
C LYS A 160 31.34 4.56 28.72
N GLU A 161 30.15 5.11 28.99
CA GLU A 161 29.96 6.10 30.05
C GLU A 161 30.30 5.56 31.45
N GLN A 162 29.97 4.28 31.72
CA GLN A 162 30.29 3.63 33.01
C GLN A 162 31.80 3.37 33.18
N THR A 163 32.54 3.14 32.11
CA THR A 163 33.99 2.92 32.16
C THR A 163 34.84 4.21 32.23
N GLU A 164 34.28 5.38 31.85
CA GLU A 164 34.91 6.68 31.99
C GLU A 164 34.74 7.30 33.39
N HIS A 165 33.78 6.81 34.17
CA HIS A 165 33.49 7.29 35.53
C HIS A 165 33.97 6.34 36.64
N ALA A 166 34.65 5.23 36.31
CA ALA A 166 35.28 4.29 37.23
C ALA A 166 36.81 4.43 37.24
#